data_cfe3bcafcb03e0bfce36f65d2bf15a9a
#
_entry.id   cfe3bcafcb03e0bfce36f65d2bf15a9a
#
_cell.length_a   1.000
_cell.length_b   1.000
_cell.length_c   1.000
_cell.angle_alpha   90.00
_cell.angle_beta   90.00
_cell.angle_gamma   90.00
#
_symmetry.space_group_name_H-M   'P 1'
#
loop_
_entity.id
_entity.type
_entity.pdbx_description
1 polymer ?
#
loop_
_entity_poly.entity_id
_entity_poly.type
_entity_poly.pdbx_seq_one_letter_code
_entity_poly.pdbx_strand_id
1 'polypeptide(L)'
;MKKNLSLFSVLIVLLLVTYFFQEKRLERQKRDENRSDTLISSDFTHLKLPNLEAVKKKGQWWDSEHLLSHNTFRQIEKKLSEIKKIKEIKGDWKSYFSNPFIFEIDHVQWTLGDVSLDKQAFYISKDKKIYLAFIEGESTHLTRNESEIASIKLQELISSLSKTRQDLRETQLFRFYPDLPLNKIVLEMDGNLPFELDLINNTTQPPPISGVFPHHKLKEKFNSLLTQATIRFEIPYSEKIKFKKLGQMSFLNKNGATKWELWLKDNKSADVIIIDSDKEKAFLMAGGSLKVFFVNIQDYWDKKVIPQKDFISFTRLKSRFTQGSKSADVFIINKEPFDFETSSHKINKEKMEEIIQIIFNLGPKEQANRVSILSNSERKQLLSGNHLRIEVMGQELILWRKIEELIVANLSQDFKAHFSIVDENFRGTFEEVLK
;
A
#
# COMPACT_ATOMS: atom_id res chain seq x y z
N MET A 1 -66.16 -26.34 -21.23
CA MET A 1 -64.81 -26.20 -20.54
C MET A 1 -63.66 -25.91 -21.49
N LYS A 2 -63.52 -26.53 -22.68
CA LYS A 2 -62.32 -26.30 -23.55
C LYS A 2 -62.16 -24.87 -24.08
N LYS A 3 -63.26 -24.10 -24.32
CA LYS A 3 -63.14 -22.68 -24.79
C LYS A 3 -62.54 -21.72 -23.72
N ASN A 4 -62.79 -21.94 -22.43
CA ASN A 4 -62.31 -21.08 -21.38
C ASN A 4 -60.78 -21.31 -21.08
N LEU A 5 -60.31 -22.55 -21.33
CA LEU A 5 -58.88 -22.89 -21.19
C LEU A 5 -58.06 -22.22 -22.30
N SER A 6 -58.59 -22.14 -23.52
CA SER A 6 -57.90 -21.45 -24.61
C SER A 6 -57.83 -19.94 -24.40
N LEU A 7 -58.85 -19.32 -23.82
CA LEU A 7 -58.88 -17.90 -23.53
C LEU A 7 -57.85 -17.56 -22.40
N PHE A 8 -57.76 -18.43 -21.41
CA PHE A 8 -56.82 -18.28 -20.31
C PHE A 8 -55.35 -18.43 -20.77
N SER A 9 -55.08 -19.35 -21.70
CA SER A 9 -53.74 -19.50 -22.30
C SER A 9 -53.32 -18.28 -23.12
N VAL A 10 -54.25 -17.69 -23.88
CA VAL A 10 -54.01 -16.45 -24.64
C VAL A 10 -53.73 -15.27 -23.70
N LEU A 11 -54.46 -15.18 -22.59
CA LEU A 11 -54.24 -14.13 -21.59
C LEU A 11 -52.86 -14.23 -20.91
N ILE A 12 -52.41 -15.44 -20.57
CA ILE A 12 -51.08 -15.68 -20.02
C ILE A 12 -49.99 -15.30 -21.02
N VAL A 13 -50.14 -15.67 -22.28
CA VAL A 13 -49.18 -15.30 -23.32
C VAL A 13 -49.12 -13.78 -23.51
N LEU A 14 -50.25 -13.09 -23.50
CA LEU A 14 -50.32 -11.64 -23.57
C LEU A 14 -49.64 -10.97 -22.37
N LEU A 15 -49.83 -11.48 -21.15
CA LEU A 15 -49.18 -10.99 -19.95
C LEU A 15 -47.67 -11.21 -20.01
N LEU A 16 -47.22 -12.36 -20.45
CA LEU A 16 -45.77 -12.63 -20.62
C LEU A 16 -45.15 -11.73 -21.70
N VAL A 17 -45.82 -11.50 -22.80
CA VAL A 17 -45.37 -10.61 -23.89
C VAL A 17 -45.30 -9.17 -23.38
N THR A 18 -46.34 -8.69 -22.68
CA THR A 18 -46.29 -7.32 -22.09
C THR A 18 -45.22 -7.18 -21.02
N TYR A 19 -45.01 -8.19 -20.18
CA TYR A 19 -43.92 -8.20 -19.19
C TYR A 19 -42.56 -8.13 -19.87
N PHE A 20 -42.30 -8.96 -20.88
CA PHE A 20 -41.05 -8.94 -21.66
C PHE A 20 -40.83 -7.61 -22.39
N PHE A 21 -41.90 -6.99 -22.93
CA PHE A 21 -41.80 -5.68 -23.56
C PHE A 21 -41.51 -4.56 -22.53
N GLN A 22 -42.12 -4.62 -21.35
CA GLN A 22 -41.82 -3.67 -20.26
C GLN A 22 -40.42 -3.84 -19.74
N GLU A 23 -39.94 -5.06 -19.56
CA GLU A 23 -38.57 -5.34 -19.11
C GLU A 23 -37.52 -4.85 -20.14
N LYS A 24 -37.71 -5.15 -21.43
CA LYS A 24 -36.88 -4.61 -22.51
C LYS A 24 -36.95 -3.08 -22.62
N ARG A 25 -38.07 -2.48 -22.33
CA ARG A 25 -38.24 -1.02 -22.31
C ARG A 25 -37.51 -0.41 -21.13
N LEU A 26 -37.57 -1.00 -19.94
CA LEU A 26 -36.82 -0.62 -18.75
C LEU A 26 -35.31 -0.83 -18.94
N GLU A 27 -34.90 -1.93 -19.57
CA GLU A 27 -33.48 -2.14 -19.90
C GLU A 27 -32.96 -1.12 -20.94
N ARG A 28 -33.77 -0.75 -21.92
CA ARG A 28 -33.44 0.32 -22.89
C ARG A 28 -33.39 1.68 -22.19
N GLN A 29 -34.36 2.01 -21.34
CA GLN A 29 -34.33 3.23 -20.55
C GLN A 29 -33.10 3.26 -19.64
N LYS A 30 -32.77 2.17 -18.94
CA LYS A 30 -31.51 2.07 -18.14
C LYS A 30 -30.23 2.14 -19.00
N ARG A 31 -30.25 1.61 -20.25
CA ARG A 31 -29.13 1.78 -21.19
C ARG A 31 -29.02 3.20 -21.74
N ASP A 32 -30.14 3.85 -21.97
CA ASP A 32 -30.18 5.25 -22.47
C ASP A 32 -29.89 6.23 -21.33
N GLU A 33 -30.28 5.94 -20.10
CA GLU A 33 -29.89 6.64 -18.89
C GLU A 33 -28.40 6.45 -18.58
N ASN A 34 -27.82 5.26 -18.82
CA ASN A 34 -26.39 4.97 -18.72
C ASN A 34 -25.56 5.50 -19.92
N ARG A 35 -26.19 6.02 -20.96
CA ARG A 35 -25.56 6.82 -22.02
C ARG A 35 -25.70 8.32 -21.76
N SER A 36 -25.57 8.73 -20.50
CA SER A 36 -25.27 10.14 -20.24
C SER A 36 -23.91 10.43 -20.88
N ASP A 37 -23.91 11.23 -21.94
CA ASP A 37 -22.66 11.58 -22.64
C ASP A 37 -21.69 12.22 -21.65
N THR A 38 -20.54 11.56 -21.46
CA THR A 38 -19.44 12.15 -20.68
C THR A 38 -19.06 13.46 -21.34
N LEU A 39 -19.15 14.57 -20.61
CA LEU A 39 -18.85 15.89 -21.15
C LEU A 39 -17.35 16.10 -21.35
N ILE A 40 -16.53 15.54 -20.44
CA ILE A 40 -15.08 15.70 -20.44
C ILE A 40 -14.44 14.31 -20.52
N SER A 41 -13.65 14.07 -21.56
CA SER A 41 -12.88 12.85 -21.70
C SER A 41 -11.81 12.77 -20.61
N SER A 42 -11.42 11.59 -20.16
CA SER A 42 -10.29 11.36 -19.25
C SER A 42 -8.92 11.51 -19.93
N ASP A 43 -8.88 11.55 -21.27
CA ASP A 43 -7.64 11.48 -22.05
C ASP A 43 -7.10 12.85 -22.48
N PHE A 44 -7.38 13.89 -21.71
CA PHE A 44 -6.82 15.21 -21.99
C PHE A 44 -5.34 15.31 -21.61
N THR A 45 -4.63 16.20 -22.30
CA THR A 45 -3.18 16.39 -22.15
C THR A 45 -2.79 17.77 -21.66
N HIS A 46 -3.72 18.71 -21.65
CA HIS A 46 -3.50 20.07 -21.19
C HIS A 46 -4.63 20.48 -20.24
N LEU A 47 -4.27 21.03 -19.08
CA LEU A 47 -5.21 21.54 -18.08
C LEU A 47 -4.71 22.90 -17.58
N LYS A 48 -5.52 23.95 -17.77
CA LYS A 48 -5.24 25.27 -17.23
C LYS A 48 -6.26 25.63 -16.17
N LEU A 49 -5.77 25.81 -14.98
CA LEU A 49 -6.51 26.24 -13.79
C LEU A 49 -6.21 27.72 -13.51
N PRO A 50 -6.96 28.42 -12.67
CA PRO A 50 -6.71 29.83 -12.35
C PRO A 50 -5.27 30.13 -11.91
N ASN A 51 -4.65 29.17 -11.20
CA ASN A 51 -3.31 29.36 -10.61
C ASN A 51 -2.24 28.46 -11.22
N LEU A 52 -2.57 27.63 -12.21
CA LEU A 52 -1.66 26.61 -12.73
C LEU A 52 -2.00 26.26 -14.18
N GLU A 53 -0.95 26.13 -14.99
CA GLU A 53 -1.05 25.50 -16.30
C GLU A 53 -0.23 24.20 -16.29
N ALA A 54 -0.90 23.07 -16.58
CA ALA A 54 -0.34 21.75 -16.50
C ALA A 54 -0.41 21.03 -17.84
N VAL A 55 0.69 20.36 -18.22
CA VAL A 55 0.81 19.61 -19.48
C VAL A 55 1.22 18.19 -19.16
N LYS A 56 0.58 17.21 -19.79
CA LYS A 56 0.89 15.79 -19.65
C LYS A 56 2.01 15.40 -20.61
N LYS A 57 3.17 15.01 -20.07
CA LYS A 57 4.34 14.54 -20.83
C LYS A 57 4.70 13.13 -20.36
N LYS A 58 4.75 12.15 -21.26
CA LYS A 58 5.06 10.73 -20.96
C LYS A 58 4.21 10.16 -19.80
N GLY A 59 2.91 10.50 -19.78
CA GLY A 59 1.99 10.02 -18.74
C GLY A 59 2.07 10.74 -17.39
N GLN A 60 2.93 11.73 -17.24
CA GLN A 60 3.09 12.54 -16.04
C GLN A 60 2.67 13.99 -16.29
N TRP A 61 2.10 14.63 -15.26
CA TRP A 61 1.70 16.02 -15.31
C TRP A 61 2.83 16.93 -14.87
N TRP A 62 3.06 17.99 -15.63
CA TRP A 62 4.10 18.99 -15.40
C TRP A 62 3.51 20.40 -15.48
N ASP A 63 3.89 21.28 -14.56
CA ASP A 63 3.86 22.70 -14.87
C ASP A 63 5.11 23.05 -15.73
N SER A 64 5.39 24.32 -15.99
CA SER A 64 6.54 24.71 -16.83
C SER A 64 7.87 24.05 -16.38
N GLU A 65 8.07 23.83 -15.07
CA GLU A 65 9.34 23.48 -14.47
C GLU A 65 9.26 22.27 -13.51
N HIS A 66 8.09 22.02 -12.90
CA HIS A 66 7.97 21.04 -11.81
C HIS A 66 7.03 19.90 -12.16
N LEU A 67 7.40 18.72 -11.67
CA LEU A 67 6.52 17.55 -11.69
C LEU A 67 5.34 17.77 -10.73
N LEU A 68 4.15 17.46 -11.21
CA LEU A 68 2.92 17.59 -10.44
C LEU A 68 2.48 16.24 -9.87
N SER A 69 1.77 16.27 -8.76
CA SER A 69 1.35 15.07 -8.01
C SER A 69 0.47 14.16 -8.87
N HIS A 70 1.00 12.99 -9.19
CA HIS A 70 0.29 11.99 -9.97
C HIS A 70 -1.05 11.62 -9.35
N ASN A 71 -1.08 11.41 -8.04
CA ASN A 71 -2.29 11.00 -7.33
C ASN A 71 -3.36 12.11 -7.36
N THR A 72 -2.95 13.35 -7.15
CA THR A 72 -3.87 14.49 -7.17
C THR A 72 -4.44 14.71 -8.58
N PHE A 73 -3.59 14.67 -9.60
CA PHE A 73 -4.05 14.85 -10.97
C PHE A 73 -4.93 13.69 -11.45
N ARG A 74 -4.63 12.47 -11.09
CA ARG A 74 -5.51 11.32 -11.35
C ARG A 74 -6.90 11.47 -10.71
N GLN A 75 -6.97 12.04 -9.50
CA GLN A 75 -8.26 12.35 -8.88
C GLN A 75 -9.00 13.46 -9.61
N ILE A 76 -8.29 14.49 -10.07
CA ILE A 76 -8.87 15.57 -10.90
C ILE A 76 -9.38 15.00 -12.22
N GLU A 77 -8.58 14.22 -12.95
CA GLU A 77 -8.97 13.54 -14.19
C GLU A 77 -10.24 12.71 -13.98
N LYS A 78 -10.26 11.90 -12.91
CA LYS A 78 -11.41 11.09 -12.54
C LYS A 78 -12.66 11.95 -12.29
N LYS A 79 -12.58 12.95 -11.42
CA LYS A 79 -13.72 13.84 -11.10
C LYS A 79 -14.25 14.56 -12.33
N LEU A 80 -13.36 15.02 -13.22
CA LEU A 80 -13.77 15.68 -14.46
C LEU A 80 -14.45 14.71 -15.43
N SER A 81 -13.98 13.46 -15.55
CA SER A 81 -14.58 12.44 -16.39
C SER A 81 -15.92 11.90 -15.85
N GLU A 82 -16.20 12.10 -14.57
CA GLU A 82 -17.46 11.77 -13.92
C GLU A 82 -18.57 12.80 -14.18
N ILE A 83 -18.25 13.94 -14.83
CA ILE A 83 -19.23 14.95 -15.20
C ILE A 83 -20.08 14.43 -16.38
N LYS A 84 -21.36 14.22 -16.14
CA LYS A 84 -22.33 13.70 -17.10
C LYS A 84 -23.31 14.76 -17.51
N LYS A 85 -23.57 14.85 -18.82
CA LYS A 85 -24.58 15.74 -19.39
C LYS A 85 -25.97 15.19 -19.14
N ILE A 86 -26.88 16.04 -18.65
CA ILE A 86 -28.31 15.75 -18.62
C ILE A 86 -28.97 16.27 -19.90
N LYS A 87 -28.80 17.58 -20.16
CA LYS A 87 -29.36 18.25 -21.33
C LYS A 87 -28.62 19.55 -21.66
N GLU A 88 -28.77 20.01 -22.90
CA GLU A 88 -28.35 21.35 -23.31
C GLU A 88 -29.44 22.39 -22.93
N ILE A 89 -29.02 23.53 -22.42
CA ILE A 89 -29.89 24.60 -21.96
C ILE A 89 -29.80 25.78 -22.93
N LYS A 90 -30.95 26.31 -23.32
CA LYS A 90 -31.04 27.56 -24.04
C LYS A 90 -31.42 28.67 -23.06
N GLY A 91 -30.65 29.72 -22.94
CA GLY A 91 -30.92 30.81 -22.01
C GLY A 91 -29.79 31.81 -21.91
N ASP A 92 -30.01 32.86 -21.12
CA ASP A 92 -28.96 33.84 -20.84
C ASP A 92 -27.92 33.27 -19.90
N TRP A 93 -26.65 33.34 -20.31
CA TRP A 93 -25.51 32.81 -19.55
C TRP A 93 -25.46 33.37 -18.12
N LYS A 94 -25.74 34.66 -17.94
CA LYS A 94 -25.70 35.35 -16.62
C LYS A 94 -26.67 34.73 -15.59
N SER A 95 -27.74 34.11 -16.07
CA SER A 95 -28.74 33.51 -15.18
C SER A 95 -28.31 32.21 -14.53
N TYR A 96 -27.20 31.60 -15.01
CA TYR A 96 -26.74 30.28 -14.58
C TYR A 96 -25.31 30.29 -13.98
N PHE A 97 -24.64 31.42 -14.04
CA PHE A 97 -23.23 31.58 -13.66
C PHE A 97 -23.06 32.87 -12.82
N SER A 98 -23.60 32.86 -11.60
CA SER A 98 -23.48 34.00 -10.69
C SER A 98 -22.06 34.12 -10.11
N ASN A 99 -21.41 32.99 -9.84
CA ASN A 99 -20.03 32.92 -9.37
C ASN A 99 -19.25 31.85 -10.16
N PRO A 100 -18.86 32.16 -11.41
CA PRO A 100 -18.30 31.18 -12.33
C PRO A 100 -16.89 30.75 -11.94
N PHE A 101 -16.63 29.44 -11.93
CA PHE A 101 -15.30 28.90 -11.87
C PHE A 101 -14.82 28.50 -13.27
N ILE A 102 -13.77 29.17 -13.77
CA ILE A 102 -13.29 29.01 -15.15
C ILE A 102 -12.01 28.16 -15.16
N PHE A 103 -11.94 27.20 -16.07
CA PHE A 103 -10.76 26.38 -16.35
C PHE A 103 -10.72 26.01 -17.83
N GLU A 104 -9.60 25.46 -18.30
CA GLU A 104 -9.40 25.10 -19.70
C GLU A 104 -8.85 23.69 -19.81
N ILE A 105 -9.41 22.89 -20.71
CA ILE A 105 -8.95 21.54 -21.03
C ILE A 105 -8.68 21.49 -22.53
N ASP A 106 -7.46 21.10 -22.93
CA ASP A 106 -7.00 20.99 -24.32
C ASP A 106 -7.41 22.22 -25.13
N HIS A 107 -7.15 23.43 -24.57
CA HIS A 107 -7.45 24.77 -25.15
C HIS A 107 -8.97 25.06 -25.30
N VAL A 108 -9.83 24.24 -24.72
CA VAL A 108 -11.26 24.50 -24.65
C VAL A 108 -11.64 25.06 -23.29
N GLN A 109 -12.26 26.23 -23.27
CA GLN A 109 -12.70 26.87 -22.03
C GLN A 109 -13.96 26.18 -21.48
N TRP A 110 -13.92 25.87 -20.22
CA TRP A 110 -15.02 25.33 -19.42
C TRP A 110 -15.34 26.28 -18.27
N THR A 111 -16.61 26.37 -17.92
CA THR A 111 -17.06 27.16 -16.78
C THR A 111 -18.04 26.37 -15.95
N LEU A 112 -17.77 26.20 -14.67
CA LEU A 112 -18.72 25.67 -13.71
C LEU A 112 -19.56 26.82 -13.17
N GLY A 113 -20.88 26.60 -13.12
CA GLY A 113 -21.85 27.59 -12.70
C GLY A 113 -22.60 27.17 -11.42
N ASP A 114 -23.78 27.73 -11.27
CA ASP A 114 -24.61 27.55 -10.08
C ASP A 114 -25.24 26.14 -10.04
N VAL A 115 -25.66 25.72 -8.87
CA VAL A 115 -26.46 24.52 -8.69
C VAL A 115 -27.88 24.78 -9.16
N SER A 116 -28.52 23.80 -9.80
CA SER A 116 -29.91 23.89 -10.24
C SER A 116 -30.89 24.12 -9.08
N LEU A 117 -32.07 24.63 -9.37
CA LEU A 117 -33.07 24.96 -8.35
C LEU A 117 -33.52 23.72 -7.53
N ASP A 118 -33.54 22.56 -8.17
CA ASP A 118 -33.84 21.25 -7.52
C ASP A 118 -32.67 20.68 -6.74
N LYS A 119 -31.48 21.34 -6.80
CA LYS A 119 -30.21 20.94 -6.14
C LYS A 119 -29.68 19.56 -6.55
N GLN A 120 -30.16 18.97 -7.64
CA GLN A 120 -29.74 17.66 -8.12
C GLN A 120 -28.65 17.73 -9.20
N ALA A 121 -28.46 18.89 -9.80
CA ALA A 121 -27.53 19.11 -10.88
C ALA A 121 -26.88 20.50 -10.77
N PHE A 122 -25.94 20.80 -11.63
CA PHE A 122 -25.30 22.11 -11.75
C PHE A 122 -25.16 22.49 -13.23
N TYR A 123 -24.91 23.78 -13.46
CA TYR A 123 -24.69 24.27 -14.81
C TYR A 123 -23.20 24.24 -15.15
N ILE A 124 -22.89 23.82 -16.36
CA ILE A 124 -21.54 23.85 -16.93
C ILE A 124 -21.60 24.38 -18.35
N SER A 125 -20.64 25.22 -18.73
CA SER A 125 -20.56 25.66 -20.12
C SER A 125 -19.27 25.21 -20.79
N LYS A 126 -19.40 24.92 -22.10
CA LYS A 126 -18.30 24.65 -23.04
C LYS A 126 -18.53 25.49 -24.27
N ASP A 127 -17.56 26.29 -24.68
CA ASP A 127 -17.62 27.11 -25.89
C ASP A 127 -18.96 27.89 -26.03
N LYS A 128 -19.39 28.53 -24.95
CA LYS A 128 -20.67 29.29 -24.85
C LYS A 128 -21.96 28.46 -24.90
N LYS A 129 -21.88 27.13 -25.07
CA LYS A 129 -23.02 26.23 -24.89
C LYS A 129 -23.19 25.88 -23.42
N ILE A 130 -24.42 25.92 -22.93
CA ILE A 130 -24.74 25.68 -21.53
C ILE A 130 -25.34 24.28 -21.41
N TYR A 131 -24.90 23.52 -20.44
CA TYR A 131 -25.39 22.18 -20.12
C TYR A 131 -25.82 22.11 -18.67
N LEU A 132 -26.91 21.40 -18.41
CA LEU A 132 -27.22 20.90 -17.10
C LEU A 132 -26.48 19.58 -16.95
N ALA A 133 -25.72 19.41 -15.86
CA ALA A 133 -24.85 18.27 -15.63
C ALA A 133 -24.89 17.81 -14.19
N PHE A 134 -24.43 16.59 -13.94
CA PHE A 134 -24.21 16.03 -12.60
C PHE A 134 -22.86 15.30 -12.55
N ILE A 135 -22.34 15.07 -11.36
CA ILE A 135 -21.13 14.27 -11.15
C ILE A 135 -21.58 12.88 -10.72
N GLU A 136 -21.20 11.86 -11.52
CA GLU A 136 -21.42 10.45 -11.20
C GLU A 136 -20.54 10.02 -10.02
N GLY A 137 -20.87 8.90 -9.38
CA GLY A 137 -20.09 8.34 -8.28
C GLY A 137 -20.71 8.61 -6.90
N GLU A 138 -20.19 7.90 -5.90
CA GLU A 138 -20.63 8.07 -4.51
C GLU A 138 -20.05 9.36 -3.90
N SER A 139 -20.86 10.07 -3.12
CA SER A 139 -20.36 11.18 -2.31
C SER A 139 -19.52 10.62 -1.15
N THR A 140 -18.33 11.19 -0.94
CA THR A 140 -17.46 10.83 0.20
C THR A 140 -18.07 11.23 1.55
N HIS A 141 -19.07 12.09 1.54
CA HIS A 141 -19.77 12.54 2.74
C HIS A 141 -21.13 11.83 2.87
N LEU A 142 -21.33 11.15 4.00
CA LEU A 142 -22.63 10.61 4.42
C LEU A 142 -23.60 11.76 4.72
N THR A 143 -24.20 12.33 3.68
CA THR A 143 -25.22 13.37 3.85
C THR A 143 -26.59 12.72 3.99
N ARG A 144 -27.30 13.12 5.04
CA ARG A 144 -28.70 12.68 5.28
C ARG A 144 -29.70 13.24 4.25
N ASN A 145 -29.31 14.22 3.44
CA ASN A 145 -30.17 14.89 2.47
C ASN A 145 -29.67 14.68 1.06
N GLU A 146 -30.32 13.81 0.30
CA GLU A 146 -30.07 13.61 -1.14
C GLU A 146 -30.17 14.94 -1.95
N SER A 147 -30.94 15.91 -1.47
CA SER A 147 -31.13 17.22 -2.12
C SER A 147 -29.89 18.12 -2.13
N GLU A 148 -28.81 17.79 -1.41
CA GLU A 148 -27.59 18.62 -1.33
C GLU A 148 -26.38 17.99 -2.04
N ILE A 149 -26.55 16.78 -2.60
CA ILE A 149 -25.46 15.99 -3.18
C ILE A 149 -24.76 16.76 -4.31
N ALA A 150 -25.52 17.40 -5.21
CA ALA A 150 -24.92 18.13 -6.32
C ALA A 150 -24.10 19.34 -5.85
N SER A 151 -24.56 20.04 -4.83
CA SER A 151 -23.83 21.19 -4.24
C SER A 151 -22.50 20.73 -3.63
N ILE A 152 -22.52 19.64 -2.86
CA ILE A 152 -21.33 19.10 -2.21
C ILE A 152 -20.32 18.61 -3.25
N LYS A 153 -20.75 17.84 -4.25
CA LYS A 153 -19.88 17.34 -5.32
C LYS A 153 -19.28 18.47 -6.14
N LEU A 154 -20.06 19.51 -6.45
CA LEU A 154 -19.57 20.67 -7.15
C LEU A 154 -18.52 21.42 -6.32
N GLN A 155 -18.76 21.62 -5.02
CA GLN A 155 -17.79 22.25 -4.11
C GLN A 155 -16.51 21.43 -3.99
N GLU A 156 -16.61 20.10 -3.88
CA GLU A 156 -15.44 19.20 -3.87
C GLU A 156 -14.65 19.27 -5.18
N LEU A 157 -15.33 19.36 -6.32
CA LEU A 157 -14.69 19.55 -7.61
C LEU A 157 -13.96 20.90 -7.66
N ILE A 158 -14.64 22.01 -7.36
CA ILE A 158 -14.06 23.34 -7.33
C ILE A 158 -12.87 23.41 -6.37
N SER A 159 -13.00 22.86 -5.16
CA SER A 159 -11.91 22.77 -4.19
C SER A 159 -10.69 22.01 -4.75
N SER A 160 -10.93 20.93 -5.49
CA SER A 160 -9.86 20.16 -6.13
C SER A 160 -9.15 20.95 -7.24
N LEU A 161 -9.90 21.75 -8.00
CA LEU A 161 -9.39 22.58 -9.09
C LEU A 161 -8.79 23.92 -8.61
N SER A 162 -9.13 24.37 -7.40
CA SER A 162 -8.65 25.62 -6.80
C SER A 162 -7.36 25.46 -5.99
N LYS A 163 -6.79 24.27 -5.95
CA LYS A 163 -5.55 24.00 -5.21
C LYS A 163 -4.42 24.92 -5.69
N THR A 164 -3.55 25.29 -4.76
CA THR A 164 -2.38 26.10 -5.09
C THR A 164 -1.35 25.28 -5.87
N ARG A 165 -0.45 25.97 -6.60
CA ARG A 165 0.67 25.32 -7.28
C ARG A 165 1.50 24.45 -6.33
N GLN A 166 1.66 24.88 -5.08
CA GLN A 166 2.39 24.15 -4.05
C GLN A 166 1.70 22.84 -3.66
N ASP A 167 0.37 22.85 -3.50
CA ASP A 167 -0.42 21.67 -3.13
C ASP A 167 -0.48 20.61 -4.25
N LEU A 168 -0.22 21.05 -5.48
CA LEU A 168 -0.26 20.21 -6.67
C LEU A 168 1.10 19.64 -7.07
N ARG A 169 2.20 20.03 -6.42
CA ARG A 169 3.54 19.48 -6.71
C ARG A 169 3.65 18.03 -6.28
N GLU A 170 4.46 17.27 -7.00
CA GLU A 170 4.81 15.92 -6.61
C GLU A 170 5.70 15.95 -5.35
N THR A 171 5.37 15.13 -4.39
CA THR A 171 6.12 15.01 -3.14
C THR A 171 6.78 13.63 -2.97
N GLN A 172 6.40 12.64 -3.76
CA GLN A 172 7.01 11.32 -3.68
C GLN A 172 8.29 11.27 -4.51
N LEU A 173 9.43 11.09 -3.86
CA LEU A 173 10.74 11.11 -4.49
C LEU A 173 10.85 10.17 -5.69
N PHE A 174 10.34 8.94 -5.57
CA PHE A 174 10.45 7.93 -6.62
C PHE A 174 9.70 8.33 -7.92
N ARG A 175 8.71 9.22 -7.86
CA ARG A 175 7.97 9.70 -9.03
C ARG A 175 8.83 10.55 -9.98
N PHE A 176 9.89 11.15 -9.46
CA PHE A 176 10.88 11.86 -10.29
C PHE A 176 11.77 10.90 -11.10
N TYR A 177 11.64 9.59 -10.83
CA TYR A 177 12.45 8.53 -11.41
C TYR A 177 11.57 7.37 -11.90
N PRO A 178 10.73 7.58 -12.94
CA PRO A 178 9.81 6.55 -13.44
C PRO A 178 10.54 5.29 -13.93
N ASP A 179 11.76 5.46 -14.43
CA ASP A 179 12.60 4.38 -14.99
C ASP A 179 13.66 3.90 -13.97
N LEU A 180 13.43 4.11 -12.66
CA LEU A 180 14.39 3.70 -11.64
C LEU A 180 14.61 2.18 -11.70
N PRO A 181 15.86 1.72 -11.87
CA PRO A 181 16.14 0.29 -11.99
C PRO A 181 16.04 -0.40 -10.63
N LEU A 182 14.92 -1.07 -10.38
CA LEU A 182 14.67 -1.81 -9.14
C LEU A 182 15.08 -3.29 -9.27
N ASN A 183 16.32 -3.54 -9.71
CA ASN A 183 16.88 -4.89 -9.82
C ASN A 183 17.80 -5.19 -8.64
N LYS A 184 18.72 -4.30 -8.36
CA LYS A 184 19.72 -4.42 -7.32
C LYS A 184 19.93 -3.07 -6.64
N ILE A 185 19.94 -3.05 -5.32
CA ILE A 185 20.10 -1.84 -4.53
C ILE A 185 21.32 -2.00 -3.65
N VAL A 186 22.19 -0.99 -3.63
CA VAL A 186 23.33 -0.91 -2.71
C VAL A 186 23.14 0.30 -1.82
N LEU A 187 23.17 0.10 -0.51
CA LEU A 187 23.07 1.17 0.48
C LEU A 187 24.36 1.26 1.26
N GLU A 188 24.99 2.43 1.24
CA GLU A 188 26.22 2.77 1.92
C GLU A 188 25.98 4.02 2.78
N MET A 189 25.90 3.86 4.09
CA MET A 189 25.62 4.95 5.03
C MET A 189 26.77 5.06 6.05
N ASP A 190 27.15 6.29 6.38
CA ASP A 190 28.14 6.57 7.42
C ASP A 190 27.74 5.88 8.74
N GLY A 191 28.68 5.14 9.33
CA GLY A 191 28.47 4.43 10.60
C GLY A 191 27.75 3.08 10.50
N ASN A 192 27.28 2.69 9.31
CA ASN A 192 26.66 1.39 9.07
C ASN A 192 27.49 0.54 8.11
N LEU A 193 27.42 -0.79 8.26
CA LEU A 193 27.96 -1.68 7.26
C LEU A 193 27.16 -1.55 5.95
N PRO A 194 27.85 -1.39 4.81
CA PRO A 194 27.18 -1.36 3.52
C PRO A 194 26.47 -2.68 3.26
N PHE A 195 25.32 -2.62 2.60
CA PHE A 195 24.59 -3.81 2.22
C PHE A 195 23.97 -3.69 0.83
N GLU A 196 23.65 -4.84 0.27
CA GLU A 196 23.08 -4.99 -1.06
C GLU A 196 21.81 -5.83 -0.99
N LEU A 197 20.80 -5.43 -1.76
CA LEU A 197 19.57 -6.16 -1.99
C LEU A 197 19.48 -6.54 -3.48
N ASP A 198 19.45 -7.81 -3.78
CA ASP A 198 19.10 -8.30 -5.12
C ASP A 198 17.59 -8.61 -5.14
N LEU A 199 16.83 -7.71 -5.74
CA LEU A 199 15.36 -7.78 -5.77
C LEU A 199 14.83 -8.77 -6.82
N ILE A 200 15.68 -9.24 -7.73
CA ILE A 200 15.33 -10.26 -8.73
C ILE A 200 15.51 -11.65 -8.12
N ASN A 201 16.70 -11.89 -7.54
CA ASN A 201 17.04 -13.21 -6.98
C ASN A 201 16.56 -13.35 -5.52
N ASN A 202 16.01 -12.29 -4.94
CA ASN A 202 15.55 -12.25 -3.56
C ASN A 202 16.66 -12.62 -2.56
N THR A 203 17.83 -12.02 -2.74
CA THR A 203 19.03 -12.24 -1.90
C THR A 203 19.55 -10.95 -1.31
N THR A 204 20.35 -11.05 -0.23
CA THR A 204 21.00 -9.91 0.43
C THR A 204 22.50 -10.16 0.59
N GLN A 205 23.30 -9.07 0.61
CA GLN A 205 24.74 -9.09 0.90
C GLN A 205 25.01 -8.05 2.02
N PRO A 206 25.57 -8.40 3.16
CA PRO A 206 25.95 -9.77 3.53
C PRO A 206 24.74 -10.71 3.58
N PRO A 207 24.96 -12.00 3.38
CA PRO A 207 23.90 -12.98 3.49
C PRO A 207 23.34 -13.01 4.91
N PRO A 208 22.09 -13.40 5.09
CA PRO A 208 21.51 -13.56 6.41
C PRO A 208 22.33 -14.56 7.26
N ILE A 209 22.25 -14.39 8.56
CA ILE A 209 22.82 -15.36 9.52
C ILE A 209 22.16 -16.72 9.23
N SER A 210 22.93 -17.81 9.38
CA SER A 210 22.41 -19.16 9.18
C SER A 210 21.11 -19.39 9.96
N GLY A 211 20.07 -19.83 9.27
CA GLY A 211 18.72 -20.00 9.83
C GLY A 211 17.76 -18.84 9.59
N VAL A 212 18.26 -17.75 9.05
CA VAL A 212 17.45 -16.59 8.64
C VAL A 212 17.45 -16.52 7.12
N PHE A 213 16.34 -16.14 6.54
CA PHE A 213 16.18 -16.02 5.08
C PHE A 213 15.91 -14.57 4.69
N PRO A 214 16.25 -14.15 3.47
CA PRO A 214 15.74 -12.91 2.93
C PRO A 214 14.21 -12.93 2.92
N HIS A 215 13.59 -11.77 3.13
CA HIS A 215 12.14 -11.67 3.08
C HIS A 215 11.63 -12.14 1.72
N HIS A 216 10.64 -13.04 1.70
CA HIS A 216 10.14 -13.66 0.46
C HIS A 216 9.57 -12.66 -0.56
N LYS A 217 9.18 -11.47 -0.12
CA LYS A 217 8.72 -10.34 -0.92
C LYS A 217 9.66 -9.13 -0.79
N LEU A 218 10.96 -9.35 -0.97
CA LEU A 218 11.98 -8.33 -0.77
C LEU A 218 11.71 -7.07 -1.60
N LYS A 219 11.33 -7.25 -2.87
CA LYS A 219 10.99 -6.16 -3.78
C LYS A 219 9.78 -5.35 -3.31
N GLU A 220 8.71 -6.01 -2.87
CA GLU A 220 7.51 -5.35 -2.38
C GLU A 220 7.81 -4.56 -1.09
N LYS A 221 8.58 -5.16 -0.20
CA LYS A 221 9.00 -4.52 1.05
C LYS A 221 9.85 -3.28 0.80
N PHE A 222 10.82 -3.37 -0.10
CA PHE A 222 11.64 -2.21 -0.49
C PHE A 222 10.79 -1.13 -1.15
N ASN A 223 9.92 -1.49 -2.08
CA ASN A 223 9.01 -0.54 -2.74
C ASN A 223 8.10 0.16 -1.74
N SER A 224 7.58 -0.56 -0.74
CA SER A 224 6.75 0.04 0.31
C SER A 224 7.51 1.11 1.11
N LEU A 225 8.79 0.90 1.40
CA LEU A 225 9.63 1.90 2.05
C LEU A 225 9.96 3.05 1.10
N LEU A 226 10.27 2.76 -0.16
CA LEU A 226 10.60 3.78 -1.16
C LEU A 226 9.42 4.73 -1.42
N THR A 227 8.19 4.22 -1.41
CA THR A 227 6.98 5.04 -1.57
C THR A 227 6.73 6.00 -0.40
N GLN A 228 7.34 5.76 0.76
CA GLN A 228 7.29 6.64 1.93
C GLN A 228 8.33 7.77 1.85
N ALA A 229 9.29 7.69 0.93
CA ALA A 229 10.29 8.74 0.73
C ALA A 229 9.63 9.97 0.09
N THR A 230 9.31 10.97 0.90
CA THR A 230 8.67 12.21 0.48
C THR A 230 9.61 13.40 0.57
N ILE A 231 9.49 14.32 -0.37
CA ILE A 231 10.23 15.57 -0.40
C ILE A 231 9.31 16.73 0.02
N ARG A 232 9.91 17.79 0.54
CA ARG A 232 9.22 19.06 0.74
C ARG A 232 9.20 19.88 -0.55
N PHE A 233 10.38 20.01 -1.16
CA PHE A 233 10.56 20.73 -2.43
C PHE A 233 11.91 20.42 -3.06
N GLU A 234 12.02 20.70 -4.35
CA GLU A 234 13.29 20.70 -5.09
C GLU A 234 14.06 21.98 -4.76
N ILE A 235 15.37 21.87 -4.51
CA ILE A 235 16.26 22.98 -4.21
C ILE A 235 17.32 23.11 -5.30
N PRO A 236 17.95 24.29 -5.45
CA PRO A 236 19.06 24.45 -6.38
C PRO A 236 20.20 23.47 -6.07
N TYR A 237 20.70 22.78 -7.10
CA TYR A 237 21.79 21.79 -6.95
C TYR A 237 23.05 22.39 -6.34
N SER A 238 23.35 23.65 -6.59
CA SER A 238 24.47 24.39 -6.02
C SER A 238 24.43 24.49 -4.49
N GLU A 239 23.26 24.34 -3.86
CA GLU A 239 23.14 24.43 -2.41
C GLU A 239 23.76 23.23 -1.66
N LYS A 240 24.10 22.15 -2.36
CA LYS A 240 24.75 20.95 -1.76
C LYS A 240 26.01 21.29 -0.96
N ILE A 241 26.73 22.35 -1.32
CA ILE A 241 27.97 22.78 -0.66
C ILE A 241 27.76 23.09 0.84
N LYS A 242 26.55 23.41 1.25
CA LYS A 242 26.18 23.72 2.63
C LYS A 242 25.90 22.48 3.49
N PHE A 243 26.02 21.29 2.92
CA PHE A 243 25.64 20.03 3.55
C PHE A 243 26.81 19.07 3.62
N LYS A 244 26.80 18.16 4.62
CA LYS A 244 27.79 17.07 4.78
C LYS A 244 27.19 15.78 4.22
N LYS A 245 27.93 15.04 3.40
CA LYS A 245 27.51 13.74 2.90
C LYS A 245 27.37 12.74 4.05
N LEU A 246 26.24 12.03 4.10
CA LEU A 246 25.94 10.94 5.06
C LEU A 246 26.08 9.55 4.44
N GLY A 247 25.93 9.44 3.13
CA GLY A 247 25.95 8.16 2.46
C GLY A 247 25.34 8.21 1.06
N GLN A 248 25.10 7.04 0.52
CA GLN A 248 24.48 6.92 -0.82
C GLN A 248 23.66 5.65 -0.97
N MET A 249 22.68 5.73 -1.85
CA MET A 249 21.87 4.59 -2.32
C MET A 249 22.07 4.48 -3.83
N SER A 250 22.49 3.32 -4.30
CA SER A 250 22.72 3.03 -5.71
C SER A 250 21.71 2.01 -6.21
N PHE A 251 21.05 2.32 -7.32
CA PHE A 251 20.11 1.46 -8.03
C PHE A 251 20.80 0.93 -9.28
N LEU A 252 21.01 -0.38 -9.36
CA LEU A 252 21.80 -1.01 -10.38
C LEU A 252 20.95 -1.84 -11.32
N ASN A 253 21.25 -1.79 -12.62
CA ASN A 253 20.77 -2.72 -13.63
C ASN A 253 21.91 -3.07 -14.60
N LYS A 254 21.62 -3.89 -15.63
CA LYS A 254 22.59 -4.28 -16.65
C LYS A 254 23.14 -3.10 -17.48
N ASN A 255 22.42 -1.98 -17.52
CA ASN A 255 22.68 -0.84 -18.40
C ASN A 255 23.29 0.36 -17.68
N GLY A 256 23.43 0.31 -16.35
CA GLY A 256 24.00 1.42 -15.58
C GLY A 256 23.50 1.49 -14.14
N ALA A 257 23.84 2.58 -13.49
CA ALA A 257 23.47 2.86 -12.10
C ALA A 257 22.84 4.26 -11.98
N THR A 258 21.79 4.39 -11.20
CA THR A 258 21.30 5.69 -10.70
C THR A 258 21.74 5.81 -9.25
N LYS A 259 22.33 6.94 -8.87
CA LYS A 259 22.83 7.17 -7.51
C LYS A 259 22.15 8.34 -6.84
N TRP A 260 21.64 8.10 -5.65
CA TRP A 260 21.16 9.14 -4.76
C TRP A 260 22.12 9.31 -3.59
N GLU A 261 22.67 10.49 -3.43
CA GLU A 261 23.52 10.84 -2.30
C GLU A 261 22.68 11.52 -1.23
N LEU A 262 22.87 11.11 0.02
CA LEU A 262 22.25 11.72 1.19
C LEU A 262 23.22 12.69 1.83
N TRP A 263 22.74 13.89 2.14
CA TRP A 263 23.52 14.95 2.74
C TRP A 263 22.74 15.59 3.89
N LEU A 264 23.40 15.88 4.98
CA LEU A 264 22.85 16.53 6.18
C LEU A 264 23.29 17.98 6.23
N LYS A 265 22.34 18.90 6.44
CA LYS A 265 22.60 20.29 6.67
C LYS A 265 23.00 20.46 8.13
N ASP A 266 24.17 20.86 8.38
CA ASP A 266 24.75 21.18 9.69
C ASP A 266 24.11 20.47 10.92
N ASN A 267 24.89 20.16 11.95
CA ASN A 267 24.48 19.32 13.11
C ASN A 267 23.29 19.85 13.94
N LYS A 268 22.75 21.02 13.61
CA LYS A 268 21.64 21.66 14.34
C LYS A 268 20.28 21.55 13.66
N SER A 269 20.22 21.18 12.38
CA SER A 269 18.97 21.01 11.65
C SER A 269 18.80 19.56 11.23
N ALA A 270 17.59 19.03 11.41
CA ALA A 270 17.23 17.70 10.92
C ALA A 270 16.98 17.67 9.39
N ASP A 271 17.42 18.69 8.67
CA ASP A 271 17.21 18.80 7.23
C ASP A 271 18.17 17.89 6.48
N VAL A 272 17.63 16.94 5.75
CA VAL A 272 18.38 16.02 4.88
C VAL A 272 17.98 16.32 3.43
N ILE A 273 18.99 16.39 2.57
CA ILE A 273 18.77 16.48 1.14
C ILE A 273 19.21 15.21 0.44
N ILE A 274 18.52 14.87 -0.63
CA ILE A 274 18.92 13.86 -1.58
C ILE A 274 19.42 14.55 -2.83
N ILE A 275 20.57 14.12 -3.30
CA ILE A 275 21.22 14.64 -4.50
C ILE A 275 21.32 13.51 -5.52
N ASP A 276 20.82 13.78 -6.72
CA ASP A 276 21.11 13.03 -7.94
C ASP A 276 22.16 13.82 -8.72
N SER A 277 23.40 13.43 -8.62
CA SER A 277 24.50 14.12 -9.29
C SER A 277 24.46 13.95 -10.81
N ASP A 278 23.90 12.84 -11.31
CA ASP A 278 23.80 12.57 -12.75
C ASP A 278 22.78 13.47 -13.43
N LYS A 279 21.72 13.89 -12.69
CA LYS A 279 20.67 14.77 -13.19
C LYS A 279 20.78 16.22 -12.66
N GLU A 280 21.81 16.52 -11.89
CA GLU A 280 22.00 17.81 -11.22
C GLU A 280 20.75 18.26 -10.42
N LYS A 281 20.10 17.30 -9.74
CA LYS A 281 18.90 17.55 -8.95
C LYS A 281 19.17 17.39 -7.46
N ALA A 282 18.54 18.26 -6.67
CA ALA A 282 18.61 18.17 -5.22
C ALA A 282 17.20 18.34 -4.62
N PHE A 283 16.87 17.51 -3.64
CA PHE A 283 15.55 17.46 -3.01
C PHE A 283 15.67 17.57 -1.49
N LEU A 284 15.00 18.53 -0.90
CA LEU A 284 14.87 18.60 0.56
C LEU A 284 13.82 17.56 1.01
N MET A 285 14.23 16.68 1.93
CA MET A 285 13.35 15.61 2.43
C MET A 285 12.38 16.12 3.49
N ALA A 286 11.20 15.51 3.52
CA ALA A 286 10.27 15.68 4.64
C ALA A 286 10.72 14.83 5.85
N GLY A 287 10.62 15.34 7.08
CA GLY A 287 11.19 14.74 8.30
C GLY A 287 10.79 13.30 8.49
N GLY A 288 9.79 12.70 8.53
CA GLY A 288 9.47 11.27 8.75
C GLY A 288 9.81 10.31 7.60
N SER A 289 10.26 10.83 6.45
CA SER A 289 10.40 10.05 5.21
C SER A 289 11.78 9.43 4.99
N LEU A 290 12.67 9.54 5.98
CA LEU A 290 14.05 9.07 5.87
C LEU A 290 14.21 7.57 6.16
N LYS A 291 13.18 6.89 6.59
CA LYS A 291 13.25 5.47 6.99
C LYS A 291 13.88 4.56 5.93
N VAL A 292 13.62 4.84 4.64
CA VAL A 292 14.18 4.01 3.54
C VAL A 292 15.70 4.04 3.46
N PHE A 293 16.33 5.10 3.98
CA PHE A 293 17.79 5.29 3.94
C PHE A 293 18.49 4.83 5.23
N PHE A 294 17.77 4.82 6.35
CA PHE A 294 18.30 4.43 7.66
C PHE A 294 17.80 3.06 8.13
N VAL A 295 17.61 2.15 7.18
CA VAL A 295 17.25 0.76 7.46
C VAL A 295 18.51 -0.07 7.71
N ASN A 296 18.35 -1.10 8.55
CA ASN A 296 19.37 -2.14 8.71
C ASN A 296 19.08 -3.27 7.73
N ILE A 297 20.12 -3.97 7.25
CA ILE A 297 19.93 -5.16 6.41
C ILE A 297 19.03 -6.20 7.05
N GLN A 298 19.06 -6.31 8.38
CA GLN A 298 18.18 -7.21 9.14
C GLN A 298 16.69 -6.89 8.99
N ASP A 299 16.33 -5.67 8.58
CA ASP A 299 14.94 -5.31 8.31
C ASP A 299 14.41 -5.96 7.03
N TYR A 300 15.31 -6.42 6.18
CA TYR A 300 14.99 -7.15 4.95
C TYR A 300 15.08 -8.67 5.10
N TRP A 301 15.35 -9.16 6.29
CA TRP A 301 15.33 -10.58 6.57
C TRP A 301 13.95 -11.02 7.08
N ASP A 302 13.61 -12.27 6.79
CA ASP A 302 12.44 -12.91 7.39
C ASP A 302 12.78 -13.30 8.82
N LYS A 303 12.30 -12.52 9.77
CA LYS A 303 12.55 -12.73 11.20
C LYS A 303 11.61 -13.79 11.80
N LYS A 304 10.77 -14.43 10.99
CA LYS A 304 9.94 -15.52 11.46
C LYS A 304 10.80 -16.77 11.67
N VAL A 305 10.55 -17.44 12.74
CA VAL A 305 11.24 -18.70 13.08
C VAL A 305 11.05 -19.74 11.99
N ILE A 306 9.90 -19.71 11.34
CA ILE A 306 9.59 -20.50 10.15
C ILE A 306 9.27 -19.53 9.01
N PRO A 307 9.97 -19.63 7.86
CA PRO A 307 9.77 -18.69 6.74
C PRO A 307 8.32 -18.68 6.26
N GLN A 308 7.79 -17.51 5.97
CA GLN A 308 6.39 -17.34 5.56
C GLN A 308 6.04 -18.10 4.27
N LYS A 309 7.00 -18.31 3.37
CA LYS A 309 6.80 -19.11 2.16
C LYS A 309 6.34 -20.54 2.45
N ASP A 310 6.78 -21.09 3.60
CA ASP A 310 6.49 -22.46 3.98
C ASP A 310 5.08 -22.58 4.62
N PHE A 311 4.49 -21.44 5.06
CA PHE A 311 3.14 -21.38 5.63
C PHE A 311 2.01 -21.33 4.63
N ILE A 312 2.26 -20.78 3.44
CA ILE A 312 1.20 -20.54 2.43
C ILE A 312 0.67 -21.87 1.86
N SER A 313 1.44 -22.97 2.02
CA SER A 313 1.17 -24.23 1.33
C SER A 313 0.50 -25.32 2.19
N PHE A 314 0.28 -25.12 3.49
CA PHE A 314 -0.34 -26.18 4.30
C PHE A 314 -1.73 -25.77 4.82
N THR A 315 -2.64 -26.74 4.84
CA THR A 315 -3.92 -26.64 5.57
C THR A 315 -3.81 -27.32 6.94
N ARG A 316 -3.05 -28.41 7.01
CA ARG A 316 -2.83 -29.21 8.24
C ARG A 316 -1.41 -29.72 8.25
N LEU A 317 -0.68 -29.42 9.32
CA LEU A 317 0.75 -29.73 9.47
C LEU A 317 0.98 -30.64 10.67
N LYS A 318 1.62 -31.79 10.47
CA LYS A 318 2.04 -32.66 11.58
C LYS A 318 3.33 -32.08 12.19
N SER A 319 3.31 -31.93 13.51
CA SER A 319 4.45 -31.46 14.30
C SER A 319 4.63 -32.39 15.51
N ARG A 320 5.88 -32.58 15.94
CA ARG A 320 6.19 -33.34 17.14
C ARG A 320 6.78 -32.44 18.20
N PHE A 321 6.19 -32.47 19.38
CA PHE A 321 6.65 -31.74 20.54
C PHE A 321 7.32 -32.71 21.50
N THR A 322 8.52 -32.39 21.99
CA THR A 322 9.28 -33.22 22.91
C THR A 322 9.80 -32.38 24.07
N GLN A 323 9.60 -32.87 25.31
CA GLN A 323 10.07 -32.23 26.52
C GLN A 323 10.62 -33.29 27.47
N GLY A 324 11.93 -33.33 27.64
CA GLY A 324 12.60 -34.41 28.36
C GLY A 324 12.32 -35.78 27.71
N SER A 325 11.74 -36.74 28.46
CA SER A 325 11.36 -38.07 27.96
C SER A 325 9.94 -38.11 27.38
N LYS A 326 9.18 -37.03 27.44
CA LYS A 326 7.79 -36.96 26.97
C LYS A 326 7.73 -36.45 25.55
N SER A 327 6.86 -37.02 24.74
CA SER A 327 6.61 -36.52 23.38
C SER A 327 5.14 -36.64 23.01
N ALA A 328 4.68 -35.72 22.14
CA ALA A 328 3.33 -35.75 21.58
C ALA A 328 3.34 -35.26 20.13
N ASP A 329 2.55 -35.94 19.30
CA ASP A 329 2.26 -35.47 17.94
C ASP A 329 1.07 -34.50 17.98
N VAL A 330 1.22 -33.35 17.33
CA VAL A 330 0.24 -32.28 17.23
C VAL A 330 0.02 -31.97 15.77
N PHE A 331 -1.22 -31.80 15.36
CA PHE A 331 -1.56 -31.31 14.02
C PHE A 331 -1.93 -29.81 14.10
N ILE A 332 -1.13 -28.99 13.51
CA ILE A 332 -1.36 -27.55 13.45
C ILE A 332 -2.23 -27.24 12.22
N ILE A 333 -3.28 -26.47 12.41
CA ILE A 333 -4.26 -26.11 11.38
C ILE A 333 -4.03 -24.65 11.00
N ASN A 334 -3.83 -24.40 9.72
CA ASN A 334 -3.63 -23.06 9.19
C ASN A 334 -4.98 -22.33 9.06
N LYS A 335 -5.36 -21.65 10.11
CA LYS A 335 -6.49 -20.70 10.16
C LYS A 335 -6.12 -19.53 11.07
N GLU A 336 -6.89 -18.49 11.11
CA GLU A 336 -6.61 -17.29 11.90
C GLU A 336 -7.59 -17.19 13.09
N PRO A 337 -7.12 -17.28 14.35
CA PRO A 337 -5.77 -17.68 14.79
C PRO A 337 -5.46 -19.15 14.48
N PHE A 338 -4.18 -19.55 14.49
CA PHE A 338 -3.80 -20.94 14.30
C PHE A 338 -4.44 -21.84 15.35
N ASP A 339 -4.95 -22.97 14.92
CA ASP A 339 -5.55 -23.98 15.78
C ASP A 339 -4.74 -25.27 15.76
N PHE A 340 -5.04 -26.21 16.63
CA PHE A 340 -4.36 -27.49 16.67
C PHE A 340 -5.25 -28.62 17.11
N GLU A 341 -4.90 -29.83 16.66
CA GLU A 341 -5.52 -31.08 17.07
C GLU A 341 -4.45 -32.00 17.64
N THR A 342 -4.77 -32.72 18.70
CA THR A 342 -3.90 -33.72 19.29
C THR A 342 -4.70 -34.94 19.76
N SER A 343 -4.12 -36.12 19.59
CA SER A 343 -4.65 -37.37 20.16
C SER A 343 -4.19 -37.60 21.61
N SER A 344 -3.28 -36.79 22.12
CA SER A 344 -2.70 -36.94 23.45
C SER A 344 -3.48 -36.17 24.50
N HIS A 345 -3.99 -36.86 25.52
CA HIS A 345 -4.62 -36.24 26.70
C HIS A 345 -3.61 -35.61 27.69
N LYS A 346 -2.31 -35.73 27.40
CA LYS A 346 -1.22 -35.28 28.27
C LYS A 346 -0.69 -33.89 27.86
N ILE A 347 -1.43 -33.13 27.10
CA ILE A 347 -1.04 -31.79 26.65
C ILE A 347 -1.85 -30.74 27.40
N ASN A 348 -1.16 -29.73 27.90
CA ASN A 348 -1.80 -28.51 28.36
C ASN A 348 -2.20 -27.66 27.12
N LYS A 349 -3.51 -27.62 26.82
CA LYS A 349 -4.04 -27.01 25.60
C LYS A 349 -3.75 -25.52 25.54
N GLU A 350 -3.93 -24.77 26.62
CA GLU A 350 -3.72 -23.32 26.66
C GLU A 350 -2.26 -22.96 26.41
N LYS A 351 -1.32 -23.67 27.08
CA LYS A 351 0.11 -23.44 26.85
C LYS A 351 0.56 -23.87 25.44
N MET A 352 -0.02 -24.90 24.88
CA MET A 352 0.29 -25.37 23.54
C MET A 352 -0.20 -24.35 22.49
N GLU A 353 -1.40 -23.83 22.67
CA GLU A 353 -1.96 -22.79 21.82
C GLU A 353 -1.08 -21.54 21.84
N GLU A 354 -0.68 -21.09 23.02
CA GLU A 354 0.22 -19.95 23.18
C GLU A 354 1.55 -20.17 22.43
N ILE A 355 2.16 -21.37 22.56
CA ILE A 355 3.41 -21.70 21.87
C ILE A 355 3.22 -21.74 20.35
N ILE A 356 2.12 -22.34 19.87
CA ILE A 356 1.79 -22.37 18.45
C ILE A 356 1.61 -20.95 17.92
N GLN A 357 0.87 -20.10 18.62
CA GLN A 357 0.70 -18.70 18.27
C GLN A 357 2.05 -17.98 18.26
N ILE A 358 2.89 -18.22 19.26
CA ILE A 358 4.23 -17.64 19.31
C ILE A 358 5.08 -18.09 18.11
N ILE A 359 5.14 -19.34 17.79
CA ILE A 359 6.01 -19.87 16.72
C ILE A 359 5.50 -19.45 15.34
N PHE A 360 4.19 -19.45 15.16
CA PHE A 360 3.57 -19.31 13.85
C PHE A 360 3.06 -17.88 13.55
N ASN A 361 2.58 -17.13 14.55
CA ASN A 361 2.13 -15.75 14.36
C ASN A 361 3.22 -14.69 14.57
N LEU A 362 4.34 -15.08 15.12
CA LEU A 362 5.41 -14.14 15.32
C LEU A 362 6.06 -13.72 14.01
N GLY A 363 5.42 -12.73 13.42
CA GLY A 363 6.22 -11.66 12.89
C GLY A 363 6.60 -10.78 14.08
N PRO A 364 7.81 -10.28 14.18
CA PRO A 364 8.22 -9.43 15.26
C PRO A 364 7.34 -8.19 15.33
N LYS A 365 6.79 -7.89 16.50
CA LYS A 365 6.57 -6.50 16.88
C LYS A 365 7.95 -5.85 16.78
N GLU A 366 8.10 -4.80 16.00
CA GLU A 366 9.37 -4.22 15.53
C GLU A 366 10.44 -3.93 16.62
N GLN A 367 10.08 -4.01 17.90
CA GLN A 367 10.94 -3.70 19.03
C GLN A 367 11.47 -4.92 19.83
N ALA A 368 10.91 -6.10 19.63
CA ALA A 368 11.14 -7.23 20.54
C ALA A 368 12.06 -8.34 20.00
N ASN A 369 12.37 -8.37 18.71
CA ASN A 369 13.08 -9.52 18.13
C ASN A 369 14.49 -9.16 17.69
N ARG A 370 15.45 -9.63 18.46
CA ARG A 370 16.85 -9.60 18.06
C ARG A 370 17.22 -10.97 17.49
N VAL A 371 17.77 -10.96 16.27
CA VAL A 371 18.51 -12.10 15.76
C VAL A 371 19.94 -11.95 16.25
N SER A 372 20.42 -12.88 17.04
CA SER A 372 21.79 -12.87 17.55
C SER A 372 22.44 -14.25 17.46
N ILE A 373 23.77 -14.28 17.57
CA ILE A 373 24.52 -15.54 17.55
C ILE A 373 24.69 -16.01 18.99
N LEU A 374 24.27 -17.25 19.28
CA LEU A 374 24.50 -17.87 20.58
C LEU A 374 26.01 -18.07 20.84
N SER A 375 26.45 -17.65 21.98
CA SER A 375 27.79 -17.98 22.49
C SER A 375 27.91 -19.49 22.73
N ASN A 376 29.14 -20.00 22.78
CA ASN A 376 29.38 -21.42 23.06
C ASN A 376 28.83 -21.86 24.44
N SER A 377 28.85 -20.95 25.43
CA SER A 377 28.28 -21.20 26.77
C SER A 377 26.75 -21.30 26.71
N GLU A 378 26.08 -20.40 25.98
CA GLU A 378 24.64 -20.42 25.79
C GLU A 378 24.16 -21.66 25.03
N ARG A 379 24.92 -22.09 24.02
CA ARG A 379 24.65 -23.37 23.31
C ARG A 379 24.71 -24.57 24.23
N LYS A 380 25.70 -24.66 25.12
CA LYS A 380 25.79 -25.72 26.10
C LYS A 380 24.61 -25.70 27.07
N GLN A 381 24.25 -24.52 27.58
CA GLN A 381 23.09 -24.38 28.46
C GLN A 381 21.78 -24.79 27.76
N LEU A 382 21.61 -24.40 26.50
CA LEU A 382 20.43 -24.73 25.70
C LEU A 382 20.30 -26.24 25.48
N LEU A 383 21.41 -26.96 25.30
CA LEU A 383 21.42 -28.39 25.10
C LEU A 383 21.25 -29.21 26.41
N SER A 384 21.70 -28.65 27.54
CA SER A 384 21.66 -29.34 28.85
C SER A 384 20.45 -28.97 29.69
N GLY A 385 19.70 -27.93 29.33
CA GLY A 385 18.56 -27.42 30.11
C GLY A 385 17.23 -28.09 29.82
N ASN A 386 16.23 -27.76 30.63
CA ASN A 386 14.85 -28.16 30.40
C ASN A 386 14.26 -27.26 29.27
N HIS A 387 14.20 -27.80 28.05
CA HIS A 387 13.76 -27.10 26.87
C HIS A 387 12.66 -27.87 26.15
N LEU A 388 11.84 -27.14 25.39
CA LEU A 388 10.85 -27.71 24.50
C LEU A 388 11.43 -27.83 23.09
N ARG A 389 11.47 -29.06 22.57
CA ARG A 389 11.82 -29.31 21.16
C ARG A 389 10.58 -29.47 20.34
N ILE A 390 10.60 -28.85 19.16
CA ILE A 390 9.51 -28.89 18.20
C ILE A 390 10.08 -29.29 16.84
N GLU A 391 9.65 -30.44 16.36
CA GLU A 391 9.96 -30.87 14.99
C GLU A 391 8.78 -30.48 14.08
N VAL A 392 9.04 -29.61 13.13
CA VAL A 392 8.03 -29.04 12.23
C VAL A 392 8.63 -28.82 10.85
N MET A 393 7.97 -29.26 9.79
CA MET A 393 8.41 -29.13 8.40
C MET A 393 9.86 -29.61 8.14
N GLY A 394 10.29 -30.64 8.82
CA GLY A 394 11.67 -31.14 8.74
C GLY A 394 12.71 -30.24 9.42
N GLN A 395 12.27 -29.25 10.16
CA GLN A 395 13.11 -28.40 10.98
C GLN A 395 12.93 -28.75 12.45
N GLU A 396 14.02 -28.75 13.20
CA GLU A 396 14.00 -28.94 14.64
C GLU A 396 14.28 -27.61 15.33
N LEU A 397 13.30 -27.15 16.11
CA LEU A 397 13.35 -25.92 16.89
C LEU A 397 13.51 -26.23 18.36
N ILE A 398 14.32 -25.47 19.08
CA ILE A 398 14.39 -25.50 20.54
C ILE A 398 13.88 -24.17 21.08
N LEU A 399 12.92 -24.25 22.01
CA LEU A 399 12.45 -23.12 22.78
C LEU A 399 13.05 -23.20 24.18
N TRP A 400 13.71 -22.13 24.58
CA TRP A 400 14.36 -21.99 25.87
C TRP A 400 14.07 -20.63 26.48
N ARG A 401 13.73 -20.63 27.77
CA ARG A 401 13.47 -19.38 28.49
C ARG A 401 14.72 -18.95 29.23
N LYS A 402 15.17 -17.72 29.00
CA LYS A 402 16.28 -17.07 29.71
C LYS A 402 15.72 -15.83 30.41
N ILE A 403 15.46 -15.94 31.73
CA ILE A 403 14.94 -14.86 32.60
C ILE A 403 13.67 -14.22 32.01
N GLU A 404 13.80 -13.19 31.17
CA GLU A 404 12.69 -12.43 30.58
C GLU A 404 12.59 -12.62 29.05
N GLU A 405 13.45 -13.42 28.46
CA GLU A 405 13.51 -13.64 27.01
C GLU A 405 13.17 -15.09 26.66
N LEU A 406 12.31 -15.26 25.68
CA LEU A 406 12.12 -16.53 25.01
C LEU A 406 13.13 -16.65 23.86
N ILE A 407 13.99 -17.62 23.92
CA ILE A 407 14.95 -17.93 22.87
C ILE A 407 14.42 -19.08 22.05
N VAL A 408 14.32 -18.87 20.73
CA VAL A 408 13.97 -19.92 19.77
C VAL A 408 15.17 -20.16 18.88
N ALA A 409 15.76 -21.33 18.94
CA ALA A 409 16.89 -21.74 18.12
C ALA A 409 16.50 -22.82 17.13
N ASN A 410 16.95 -22.71 15.89
CA ASN A 410 16.77 -23.76 14.88
C ASN A 410 18.00 -24.69 14.89
N LEU A 411 17.79 -25.96 15.26
CA LEU A 411 18.83 -26.99 15.35
C LEU A 411 19.28 -27.50 13.99
N SER A 412 18.43 -27.46 13.00
CA SER A 412 18.71 -28.00 11.66
C SER A 412 19.80 -27.20 10.92
N GLN A 413 20.24 -26.08 11.47
CA GLN A 413 21.15 -25.12 10.81
C GLN A 413 22.31 -24.66 11.70
N ASP A 414 23.09 -25.55 12.25
CA ASP A 414 24.34 -25.24 12.97
C ASP A 414 24.25 -24.28 14.17
N PHE A 415 23.10 -24.07 14.78
CA PHE A 415 22.89 -23.20 15.97
C PHE A 415 23.37 -21.76 15.86
N LYS A 416 23.61 -21.22 14.67
CA LYS A 416 24.22 -19.91 14.53
C LYS A 416 23.24 -18.77 14.72
N ALA A 417 21.97 -18.98 14.42
CA ALA A 417 20.94 -17.98 14.63
C ALA A 417 19.98 -18.39 15.73
N HIS A 418 19.58 -17.47 16.57
CA HIS A 418 18.46 -17.61 17.46
C HIS A 418 17.63 -16.33 17.44
N PHE A 419 16.36 -16.50 17.71
CA PHE A 419 15.42 -15.43 17.85
C PHE A 419 15.16 -15.21 19.33
N SER A 420 15.39 -14.00 19.80
CA SER A 420 15.06 -13.60 21.15
C SER A 420 13.75 -12.83 21.12
N ILE A 421 12.77 -13.30 21.85
CA ILE A 421 11.44 -12.72 21.95
C ILE A 421 11.29 -12.19 23.35
N VAL A 422 11.17 -10.87 23.48
CA VAL A 422 10.79 -10.22 24.72
C VAL A 422 9.26 -10.08 24.68
N ASP A 423 8.56 -10.96 25.38
CA ASP A 423 7.10 -10.85 25.52
C ASP A 423 6.78 -10.66 27.02
N GLU A 424 6.34 -9.45 27.37
CA GLU A 424 5.87 -9.13 28.72
C GLU A 424 4.67 -9.98 29.15
N ASN A 425 3.94 -10.54 28.19
CA ASN A 425 2.79 -11.41 28.43
C ASN A 425 3.18 -12.87 28.59
N PHE A 426 4.39 -13.26 28.17
CA PHE A 426 4.87 -14.63 28.26
C PHE A 426 5.37 -14.95 29.68
N ARG A 427 4.43 -15.06 30.62
CA ARG A 427 4.71 -15.38 32.04
C ARG A 427 4.76 -16.87 32.34
N GLY A 428 4.44 -17.74 31.37
CA GLY A 428 4.37 -19.17 31.53
C GLY A 428 5.75 -19.85 31.55
N THR A 429 5.89 -20.90 32.34
CA THR A 429 7.01 -21.85 32.27
C THR A 429 6.68 -22.89 31.21
N PHE A 430 7.68 -23.29 30.37
CA PHE A 430 7.50 -24.46 29.47
C PHE A 430 7.35 -25.79 30.24
N GLU A 431 7.50 -25.76 31.56
CA GLU A 431 7.67 -26.93 32.39
C GLU A 431 6.48 -27.88 32.41
N GLU A 432 5.33 -27.48 31.88
CA GLU A 432 4.11 -28.27 31.92
C GLU A 432 3.35 -28.33 30.58
N VAL A 433 4.00 -28.14 29.47
CA VAL A 433 3.36 -28.23 28.15
C VAL A 433 2.95 -29.68 27.84
N LEU A 434 3.85 -30.60 28.16
CA LEU A 434 3.59 -32.04 28.10
C LEU A 434 3.44 -32.58 29.53
N LYS A 435 2.22 -32.97 29.91
CA LYS A 435 1.89 -33.52 31.23
C LYS A 435 2.40 -34.93 31.42
#